data_48caf48dd0a7d7ae5b42247564d882d4
#
_entry.id   48caf48dd0a7d7ae5b42247564d882d4
#
_cell.length_a   1.000
_cell.length_b   1.000
_cell.length_c   1.000
_cell.angle_alpha   90.00
_cell.angle_beta   90.00
_cell.angle_gamma   90.00
#
_symmetry.space_group_name_H-M   'P 1'
#
loop_
_entity.id
_entity.type
_entity.pdbx_description
1 polymer ?
#
loop_
_entity_poly.entity_id
_entity_poly.type
_entity_poly.pdbx_seq_one_letter_code
_entity_poly.pdbx_strand_id
1 'polypeptide(L)'
;MSKKVLLAGESWMSYTTHVKGFDSFYTSTYETGEKWLKKALEKNGYEVTFFPNHIAAEEFPYTVEELKGYDCVILSDIGANTLLLPAETFTKSIKKPDRTKVIRDYVMEGGSLLMIGGYLTFSGVDAKGKWHDTAGLGVISFE
;
A
#
# COMPACT_ATOMS: atom_id res chain seq x y z
N MET A 1 5.85 17.84 19.24
CA MET A 1 5.42 16.44 18.98
C MET A 1 6.00 15.98 17.64
N SER A 2 6.43 14.72 17.55
CA SER A 2 6.87 14.13 16.28
C SER A 2 5.70 14.03 15.31
N LYS A 3 5.97 14.26 14.03
CA LYS A 3 4.99 14.02 12.96
C LYS A 3 4.88 12.54 12.68
N LYS A 4 3.67 12.06 12.44
CA LYS A 4 3.34 10.66 12.21
C LYS A 4 3.16 10.38 10.73
N VAL A 5 3.82 9.34 10.25
CA VAL A 5 3.75 8.91 8.85
C VAL A 5 3.24 7.47 8.80
N LEU A 6 2.24 7.22 7.99
CA LEU A 6 1.82 5.88 7.61
C LEU A 6 2.48 5.51 6.29
N LEU A 7 3.32 4.48 6.29
CA LEU A 7 3.95 3.92 5.10
C LEU A 7 3.29 2.57 4.80
N ALA A 8 2.64 2.44 3.65
CA ALA A 8 1.97 1.22 3.23
C ALA A 8 2.53 0.69 1.92
N GLY A 9 2.74 -0.63 1.86
CA GLY A 9 3.27 -1.32 0.69
C GLY A 9 4.67 -1.89 0.92
N GLU A 10 5.55 -1.74 -0.05
CA GLU A 10 6.97 -2.11 -0.03
C GLU A 10 7.26 -3.50 0.57
N SER A 11 6.47 -4.46 0.18
CA SER A 11 6.68 -5.86 0.56
C SER A 11 6.22 -6.79 -0.55
N TRP A 12 6.87 -7.93 -0.67
CA TRP A 12 6.53 -8.92 -1.68
C TRP A 12 6.89 -10.33 -1.26
N MET A 13 6.21 -11.27 -1.87
CA MET A 13 6.52 -12.69 -1.80
C MET A 13 7.07 -13.14 -3.16
N SER A 14 8.26 -13.70 -3.19
CA SER A 14 8.85 -14.28 -4.38
C SER A 14 8.69 -15.79 -4.38
N TYR A 15 8.25 -16.34 -5.52
CA TYR A 15 8.17 -17.78 -5.76
C TYR A 15 9.12 -18.16 -6.89
N THR A 16 10.08 -19.03 -6.59
CA THR A 16 11.05 -19.49 -7.59
C THR A 16 10.86 -20.97 -7.84
N THR A 17 10.62 -21.33 -9.09
CA THR A 17 10.54 -22.73 -9.51
C THR A 17 11.87 -23.19 -10.07
N HIS A 18 12.42 -24.25 -9.52
CA HIS A 18 13.63 -24.90 -9.99
C HIS A 18 13.26 -26.17 -10.76
N VAL A 19 13.61 -26.22 -12.04
CA VAL A 19 13.37 -27.36 -12.90
C VAL A 19 14.70 -28.04 -13.22
N LYS A 20 14.81 -29.32 -12.89
CA LYS A 20 16.02 -30.14 -13.11
C LYS A 20 15.64 -31.41 -13.85
N GLY A 21 15.59 -31.33 -15.18
CA GLY A 21 15.12 -32.43 -15.99
C GLY A 21 13.64 -32.73 -15.73
N PHE A 22 13.35 -33.92 -15.25
CA PHE A 22 12.00 -34.35 -14.91
C PHE A 22 11.54 -33.82 -13.55
N ASP A 23 12.46 -33.58 -12.62
CA ASP A 23 12.14 -33.13 -11.26
C ASP A 23 12.04 -31.62 -11.19
N SER A 24 11.14 -31.15 -10.34
CA SER A 24 11.00 -29.74 -10.04
C SER A 24 10.67 -29.52 -8.56
N PHE A 25 11.11 -28.40 -8.04
CA PHE A 25 10.72 -27.92 -6.70
C PHE A 25 10.63 -26.40 -6.75
N TYR A 26 9.98 -25.81 -5.76
CA TYR A 26 9.88 -24.35 -5.63
C TYR A 26 10.31 -23.89 -4.25
N THR A 27 10.77 -22.66 -4.18
CA THR A 27 11.08 -21.95 -2.96
C THR A 27 10.27 -20.65 -2.92
N SER A 28 10.01 -20.15 -1.73
CA SER A 28 9.38 -18.85 -1.53
C SER A 28 10.19 -18.03 -0.53
N THR A 29 10.28 -16.73 -0.78
CA THR A 29 10.91 -15.77 0.11
C THR A 29 9.99 -14.58 0.32
N TYR A 30 9.99 -14.05 1.54
CA TYR A 30 9.30 -12.81 1.87
C TYR A 30 10.34 -11.71 2.10
N GLU A 31 10.12 -10.55 1.47
CA GLU A 31 11.04 -9.42 1.55
C GLU A 31 10.26 -8.11 1.70
N THR A 32 10.92 -7.11 2.27
CA THR A 32 10.38 -5.76 2.42
C THR A 32 11.41 -4.73 1.96
N GLY A 33 10.94 -3.62 1.39
CA GLY A 33 11.79 -2.55 0.84
C GLY A 33 11.77 -1.24 1.63
N GLU A 34 11.05 -1.17 2.75
CA GLU A 34 10.81 0.06 3.51
C GLU A 34 12.05 0.59 4.26
N LYS A 35 13.02 -0.27 4.54
CA LYS A 35 14.10 -0.03 5.48
C LYS A 35 14.81 1.31 5.33
N TRP A 36 15.15 1.69 4.11
CA TRP A 36 15.92 2.91 3.86
C TRP A 36 15.08 4.17 4.03
N LEU A 37 13.87 4.17 3.49
CA LEU A 37 12.94 5.28 3.62
C LEU A 37 12.53 5.47 5.08
N LYS A 38 12.13 4.39 5.76
CA LYS A 38 11.77 4.41 7.17
C LYS A 38 12.88 4.97 8.02
N LYS A 39 14.11 4.47 7.86
CA LYS A 39 15.28 4.96 8.60
C LYS A 39 15.57 6.44 8.33
N ALA A 40 15.40 6.91 7.09
CA ALA A 40 15.62 8.32 6.74
C ALA A 40 14.57 9.21 7.41
N LEU A 41 13.31 8.80 7.42
CA LEU A 41 12.23 9.54 8.08
C LEU A 41 12.44 9.58 9.61
N GLU A 42 12.71 8.45 10.22
CA GLU A 42 12.94 8.36 11.68
C GLU A 42 14.15 9.20 12.12
N LYS A 43 15.24 9.21 11.34
CA LYS A 43 16.40 10.06 11.59
C LYS A 43 16.07 11.56 11.56
N ASN A 44 15.04 11.94 10.81
CA ASN A 44 14.56 13.31 10.72
C ASN A 44 13.38 13.61 11.66
N GLY A 45 13.15 12.76 12.67
CA GLY A 45 12.20 13.01 13.75
C GLY A 45 10.75 12.63 13.42
N TYR A 46 10.51 11.87 12.37
CA TYR A 46 9.19 11.32 12.07
C TYR A 46 8.97 9.99 12.81
N GLU A 47 7.77 9.78 13.26
CA GLU A 47 7.29 8.48 13.77
C GLU A 47 6.64 7.72 12.60
N VAL A 48 7.21 6.58 12.21
CA VAL A 48 6.76 5.83 11.04
C VAL A 48 6.04 4.55 11.45
N THR A 49 4.78 4.45 11.08
CA THR A 49 4.02 3.19 11.11
C THR A 49 4.14 2.53 9.74
N PHE A 50 4.65 1.32 9.69
CA PHE A 50 4.81 0.57 8.45
C PHE A 50 3.79 -0.57 8.35
N PHE A 51 3.02 -0.57 7.27
CA PHE A 51 2.12 -1.64 6.90
C PHE A 51 2.62 -2.31 5.61
N PRO A 52 3.27 -3.47 5.71
CA PRO A 52 3.53 -4.30 4.52
C PRO A 52 2.23 -4.66 3.83
N ASN A 53 2.28 -5.07 2.56
CA ASN A 53 1.10 -5.24 1.72
C ASN A 53 0.01 -6.12 2.34
N HIS A 54 0.36 -7.24 2.97
CA HIS A 54 -0.63 -8.13 3.59
C HIS A 54 -1.27 -7.52 4.84
N ILE A 55 -0.55 -6.71 5.59
CA ILE A 55 -1.10 -5.97 6.74
C ILE A 55 -1.95 -4.80 6.23
N ALA A 56 -1.48 -4.07 5.22
CA ALA A 56 -2.25 -2.99 4.61
C ALA A 56 -3.60 -3.49 4.04
N ALA A 57 -3.63 -4.68 3.47
CA ALA A 57 -4.86 -5.28 2.98
C ALA A 57 -5.96 -5.37 4.06
N GLU A 58 -5.57 -5.65 5.30
CA GLU A 58 -6.50 -5.84 6.41
C GLU A 58 -6.65 -4.60 7.29
N GLU A 59 -5.54 -3.94 7.63
CA GLU A 59 -5.48 -2.95 8.71
C GLU A 59 -5.34 -1.50 8.22
N PHE A 60 -5.16 -1.27 6.91
CA PHE A 60 -5.16 0.10 6.41
C PHE A 60 -6.47 0.81 6.81
N PRO A 61 -6.42 2.05 7.32
CA PRO A 61 -7.58 2.74 7.86
C PRO A 61 -8.81 2.73 6.95
N TYR A 62 -9.97 2.47 7.53
CA TYR A 62 -11.25 2.42 6.83
C TYR A 62 -12.03 3.73 6.88
N THR A 63 -11.56 4.70 7.67
CA THR A 63 -12.21 6.01 7.84
C THR A 63 -11.22 7.15 7.70
N VAL A 64 -11.71 8.32 7.32
CA VAL A 64 -10.91 9.55 7.27
C VAL A 64 -10.40 9.92 8.66
N GLU A 65 -11.20 9.73 9.69
CA GLU A 65 -10.83 10.06 11.07
C GLU A 65 -9.62 9.24 11.54
N GLU A 66 -9.55 7.96 11.17
CA GLU A 66 -8.37 7.12 11.46
C GLU A 66 -7.13 7.62 10.70
N LEU A 67 -7.28 8.00 9.43
CA LEU A 67 -6.17 8.56 8.63
C LEU A 67 -5.68 9.91 9.16
N LYS A 68 -6.55 10.73 9.74
CA LYS A 68 -6.16 12.01 10.37
C LYS A 68 -5.22 11.85 11.56
N GLY A 69 -5.08 10.62 12.08
CA GLY A 69 -4.03 10.29 13.05
C GLY A 69 -2.61 10.39 12.49
N TYR A 70 -2.47 10.52 11.17
CA TYR A 70 -1.19 10.66 10.47
C TYR A 70 -1.09 12.01 9.79
N ASP A 71 0.11 12.62 9.82
CA ASP A 71 0.42 13.87 9.11
C ASP A 71 0.67 13.62 7.62
N CYS A 72 1.10 12.41 7.26
CA CYS A 72 1.32 12.01 5.88
C CYS A 72 1.05 10.51 5.71
N VAL A 73 0.44 10.16 4.60
CA VAL A 73 0.29 8.78 4.11
C VAL A 73 1.21 8.57 2.92
N ILE A 74 2.04 7.56 2.98
CA ILE A 74 2.93 7.16 1.88
C ILE A 74 2.47 5.81 1.34
N LEU A 75 2.16 5.77 0.05
CA LEU A 75 1.84 4.54 -0.68
C LEU A 75 3.03 4.19 -1.57
N SER A 76 3.63 3.03 -1.38
CA SER A 76 4.81 2.61 -2.12
C SER A 76 4.72 1.15 -2.52
N ASP A 77 4.78 0.89 -3.82
CA ASP A 77 4.64 -0.44 -4.43
C ASP A 77 3.43 -1.23 -3.91
N ILE A 78 2.28 -0.60 -3.92
CA ILE A 78 1.00 -1.15 -3.50
C ILE A 78 -0.06 -0.92 -4.58
N GLY A 79 -0.73 -1.98 -4.99
CA GLY A 79 -1.84 -1.91 -5.95
C GLY A 79 -3.15 -1.50 -5.29
N ALA A 80 -4.03 -0.84 -6.05
CA ALA A 80 -5.33 -0.40 -5.55
C ALA A 80 -6.18 -1.56 -5.03
N ASN A 81 -6.11 -2.73 -5.65
CA ASN A 81 -6.86 -3.91 -5.23
C ASN A 81 -6.54 -4.35 -3.80
N THR A 82 -5.31 -4.13 -3.33
CA THR A 82 -4.94 -4.42 -1.94
C THR A 82 -5.81 -3.64 -0.95
N LEU A 83 -6.17 -2.42 -1.28
CA LEU A 83 -7.02 -1.56 -0.45
C LEU A 83 -8.52 -1.71 -0.76
N LEU A 84 -8.88 -2.19 -1.94
CA LEU A 84 -10.27 -2.38 -2.36
C LEU A 84 -10.86 -3.72 -1.90
N LEU A 85 -10.02 -4.76 -1.78
CA LEU A 85 -10.45 -6.15 -1.66
C LEU A 85 -9.83 -6.83 -0.42
N PRO A 86 -10.24 -6.46 0.81
CA PRO A 86 -9.80 -7.15 2.02
C PRO A 86 -10.31 -8.60 2.05
N ALA A 87 -9.64 -9.47 2.81
CA ALA A 87 -9.94 -10.91 2.84
C ALA A 87 -11.39 -11.22 3.18
N GLU A 88 -12.03 -10.47 4.07
CA GLU A 88 -13.43 -10.68 4.44
C GLU A 88 -14.41 -10.47 3.29
N THR A 89 -14.06 -9.63 2.33
CA THR A 89 -14.86 -9.47 1.10
C THR A 89 -14.92 -10.76 0.30
N PHE A 90 -13.81 -11.48 0.20
CA PHE A 90 -13.75 -12.77 -0.51
C PHE A 90 -14.31 -13.92 0.30
N THR A 91 -13.93 -14.01 1.59
CA THR A 91 -14.25 -15.18 2.40
C THR A 91 -15.65 -15.15 3.00
N LYS A 92 -16.22 -13.96 3.23
CA LYS A 92 -17.48 -13.77 3.92
C LYS A 92 -18.50 -12.93 3.13
N SER A 93 -18.15 -12.44 1.93
CA SER A 93 -18.97 -11.54 1.13
C SER A 93 -19.38 -10.26 1.88
N ILE A 94 -18.55 -9.80 2.81
CA ILE A 94 -18.79 -8.57 3.56
C ILE A 94 -18.31 -7.39 2.73
N LYS A 95 -19.20 -6.43 2.50
CA LYS A 95 -18.86 -5.17 1.86
C LYS A 95 -18.10 -4.28 2.86
N LYS A 96 -16.90 -3.87 2.52
CA LYS A 96 -16.09 -2.92 3.29
C LYS A 96 -16.09 -1.54 2.60
N PRO A 97 -15.79 -0.45 3.33
CA PRO A 97 -15.59 0.86 2.72
C PRO A 97 -14.50 0.85 1.65
N ASP A 98 -14.69 1.64 0.60
CA ASP A 98 -13.68 1.89 -0.44
C ASP A 98 -12.57 2.78 0.14
N ARG A 99 -11.43 2.18 0.45
CA ARG A 99 -10.30 2.88 1.07
C ARG A 99 -9.58 3.83 0.11
N THR A 100 -9.73 3.67 -1.19
CA THR A 100 -9.23 4.67 -2.16
C THR A 100 -10.04 5.97 -2.07
N LYS A 101 -11.34 5.86 -1.81
CA LYS A 101 -12.20 7.00 -1.50
C LYS A 101 -11.83 7.65 -0.16
N VAL A 102 -11.53 6.85 0.84
CA VAL A 102 -11.08 7.35 2.16
C VAL A 102 -9.78 8.16 2.00
N ILE A 103 -8.82 7.68 1.20
CA ILE A 103 -7.59 8.40 0.90
C ILE A 103 -7.88 9.73 0.20
N ARG A 104 -8.75 9.73 -0.81
CA ARG A 104 -9.17 10.95 -1.51
C ARG A 104 -9.77 11.98 -0.54
N ASP A 105 -10.71 11.54 0.28
CA ASP A 105 -11.41 12.43 1.21
C ASP A 105 -10.43 12.97 2.28
N TYR A 106 -9.50 12.15 2.76
CA TYR A 106 -8.41 12.58 3.64
C TYR A 106 -7.57 13.70 3.03
N VAL A 107 -7.16 13.58 1.77
CA VAL A 107 -6.40 14.62 1.06
C VAL A 107 -7.24 15.88 0.86
N MET A 108 -8.50 15.74 0.46
CA MET A 108 -9.44 16.88 0.28
C MET A 108 -9.69 17.62 1.57
N GLU A 109 -9.57 16.98 2.71
CA GLU A 109 -9.67 17.59 4.05
C GLU A 109 -8.33 18.10 4.61
N GLY A 110 -7.29 18.15 3.78
CA GLY A 110 -5.99 18.76 4.11
C GLY A 110 -4.89 17.77 4.51
N GLY A 111 -5.14 16.46 4.41
CA GLY A 111 -4.13 15.44 4.62
C GLY A 111 -3.07 15.41 3.51
N SER A 112 -1.88 14.90 3.82
CA SER A 112 -0.79 14.79 2.86
C SER A 112 -0.65 13.37 2.34
N LEU A 113 -0.56 13.21 1.02
CA LEU A 113 -0.34 11.93 0.36
C LEU A 113 0.93 12.00 -0.48
N LEU A 114 1.79 10.99 -0.34
CA LEU A 114 2.90 10.73 -1.24
C LEU A 114 2.72 9.35 -1.86
N MET A 115 2.78 9.28 -3.18
CA MET A 115 2.72 8.02 -3.91
C MET A 115 4.06 7.76 -4.59
N ILE A 116 4.71 6.67 -4.24
CA ILE A 116 6.02 6.27 -4.77
C ILE A 116 5.80 5.14 -5.77
N GLY A 117 6.46 5.22 -6.91
CA GLY A 117 6.40 4.22 -7.97
C GLY A 117 6.96 2.87 -7.53
N GLY A 118 6.54 1.83 -8.25
CA GLY A 118 6.93 0.44 -8.08
C GLY A 118 6.20 -0.41 -9.09
N TYR A 119 6.26 -1.73 -8.96
CA TYR A 119 5.58 -2.62 -9.89
C TYR A 119 4.06 -2.51 -9.86
N LEU A 120 3.47 -2.10 -8.73
CA LEU A 120 2.02 -2.05 -8.53
C LEU A 120 1.47 -0.67 -8.21
N THR A 121 2.31 0.36 -8.14
CA THR A 121 1.85 1.74 -7.94
C THR A 121 1.47 2.39 -9.28
N PHE A 122 0.55 3.33 -9.28
CA PHE A 122 0.00 3.97 -10.49
C PHE A 122 -0.64 2.94 -11.45
N SER A 123 -0.24 2.93 -12.71
CA SER A 123 -0.67 1.87 -13.65
C SER A 123 -0.05 0.52 -13.32
N GLY A 124 1.19 0.54 -12.88
CA GLY A 124 1.94 -0.66 -12.54
C GLY A 124 2.35 -1.49 -13.74
N VAL A 125 3.08 -2.59 -13.50
CA VAL A 125 3.45 -3.56 -14.53
C VAL A 125 2.20 -4.21 -15.12
N ASP A 126 2.12 -4.30 -16.43
CA ASP A 126 0.96 -4.85 -17.17
C ASP A 126 -0.39 -4.20 -16.74
N ALA A 127 -0.38 -2.93 -16.36
CA ALA A 127 -1.54 -2.20 -15.84
C ALA A 127 -2.19 -2.86 -14.61
N LYS A 128 -1.43 -3.59 -13.79
CA LYS A 128 -1.93 -4.31 -12.61
C LYS A 128 -2.17 -3.42 -11.39
N GLY A 129 -1.58 -2.22 -11.36
CA GLY A 129 -1.71 -1.29 -10.23
C GLY A 129 -3.14 -0.77 -10.02
N LYS A 130 -3.90 -0.60 -11.09
CA LYS A 130 -5.34 -0.27 -11.11
C LYS A 130 -5.74 1.05 -10.44
N TRP A 131 -4.81 1.93 -10.15
CA TRP A 131 -5.14 3.17 -9.46
C TRP A 131 -5.97 4.14 -10.30
N HIS A 132 -5.79 4.14 -11.63
CA HIS A 132 -6.45 5.09 -12.52
C HIS A 132 -7.98 4.97 -12.54
N ASP A 133 -8.53 3.81 -12.20
CA ASP A 133 -9.97 3.56 -12.14
C ASP A 133 -10.56 3.75 -10.72
N THR A 134 -9.81 4.32 -9.80
CA THR A 134 -10.24 4.47 -8.41
C THR A 134 -10.65 5.89 -8.06
N ALA A 135 -11.39 6.04 -6.96
CA ALA A 135 -11.72 7.34 -6.40
C ALA A 135 -10.46 8.11 -5.95
N GLY A 136 -9.38 7.41 -5.58
CA GLY A 136 -8.11 8.01 -5.18
C GLY A 136 -7.41 8.78 -6.29
N LEU A 137 -7.69 8.48 -7.56
CA LEU A 137 -7.08 9.17 -8.69
C LEU A 137 -7.36 10.69 -8.72
N GLY A 138 -8.52 11.11 -8.23
CA GLY A 138 -8.89 12.53 -8.22
C GLY A 138 -7.97 13.44 -7.38
N VAL A 139 -7.07 12.88 -6.57
CA VAL A 139 -6.10 13.62 -5.74
C VAL A 139 -4.66 13.29 -6.08
N ILE A 140 -4.43 12.39 -7.06
CA ILE A 140 -3.10 12.05 -7.57
C ILE A 140 -2.90 12.80 -8.87
N SER A 141 -1.97 13.77 -8.87
CA SER A 141 -1.57 14.48 -10.08
C SER A 141 -0.59 13.61 -10.89
N PHE A 142 -0.89 13.43 -12.17
CA PHE A 142 0.03 12.83 -13.13
C PHE A 142 0.52 13.98 -14.03
N GLU A 143 1.73 14.44 -13.79
CA GLU A 143 2.46 15.32 -14.70
C GLU A 143 3.47 14.52 -15.52
#